data_2b9604a33d960115c4699d5c12987b21
#
_entry.id   2b9604a33d960115c4699d5c12987b21
#
_cell.length_a   1.000
_cell.length_b   1.000
_cell.length_c   1.000
_cell.angle_alpha   90.00
_cell.angle_beta   90.00
_cell.angle_gamma   90.00
#
_symmetry.space_group_name_H-M   'P 1'
#
loop_
_entity.id
_entity.type
_entity.pdbx_description
1 polymer ?
#
loop_
_entity_poly.entity_id
_entity_poly.type
_entity_poly.pdbx_seq_one_letter_code
_entity_poly.pdbx_strand_id
1 'polypeptide(L)'
;MNSAELANARKGSSRAGVGTRSLQEWVSVFESTKPGIERMAMLAPGHLKAKKPEQIKWLPDFLAHWRSRKGPCLTEAYRDFKAEWTALYADQPAMIAACPSYDAVRRAMEKLPRREKARGRVSGSAALAYECFQKRDWSQMPVNGCWIADGKSLEMKVAHPDHGRPFTPELTLIIDGRTRFVVGWSLALSESVIAVADAYRYAMRHFGKPLFVYSDNGGGETNKTFDADVTGIFSRLGIEHPTSIPGRPQSRGIIERLNKGIPRRVAMQFDTFSGDSADREHARITASAIQSAVKAQENGRELTPVQRTALGKLPSWQQLLDAIAEEVDVYNNTHEHSELPRRNGKHMTPAAYRRAVLELEGDETEYLTDVELREAFMPEIVRTAQRGWLRLFNNDYFSAELIQVDSEDVRVAFDIHDPQSVIVRRMDGSYVCTAIWNGNKRAAIPVSAMDVAVEKRRQRRMKRVEEKVQEIEAEGRSVLPGGFVE
;
A
#
# COMPACT_ATOMS: atom_id res chain seq x y z
N MET A 1 33.96 -25.67 -43.05
CA MET A 1 32.63 -25.99 -42.44
C MET A 1 32.70 -26.08 -40.93
N ASN A 2 33.64 -26.80 -40.32
CA ASN A 2 33.75 -26.95 -38.86
C ASN A 2 33.85 -25.64 -38.07
N SER A 3 34.48 -24.59 -38.59
CA SER A 3 34.63 -23.31 -37.87
C SER A 3 33.31 -22.48 -37.85
N ALA A 4 32.45 -22.66 -38.85
CA ALA A 4 31.16 -22.00 -38.91
C ALA A 4 30.12 -22.70 -38.00
N GLU A 5 30.18 -24.03 -37.94
CA GLU A 5 29.36 -24.83 -37.03
C GLU A 5 29.72 -24.53 -35.56
N LEU A 6 31.02 -24.47 -35.24
CA LEU A 6 31.50 -24.09 -33.91
C LEU A 6 31.11 -22.67 -33.49
N ALA A 7 31.16 -21.73 -34.44
CA ALA A 7 30.73 -20.34 -34.18
C ALA A 7 29.22 -20.22 -33.93
N ASN A 8 28.40 -21.00 -34.66
CA ASN A 8 26.97 -21.05 -34.48
C ASN A 8 26.56 -21.79 -33.20
N ALA A 9 27.24 -22.88 -32.85
CA ALA A 9 27.01 -23.61 -31.61
C ALA A 9 27.29 -22.75 -30.37
N ARG A 10 28.33 -21.91 -30.38
CA ARG A 10 28.64 -20.96 -29.31
C ARG A 10 27.58 -19.87 -29.12
N LYS A 11 26.74 -19.56 -30.11
CA LYS A 11 25.66 -18.59 -30.05
C LYS A 11 24.29 -19.17 -29.68
N GLY A 12 24.21 -20.45 -29.38
CA GLY A 12 22.93 -21.14 -29.12
C GLY A 12 21.97 -21.13 -30.31
N SER A 13 22.48 -20.93 -31.53
CA SER A 13 21.69 -20.87 -32.76
C SER A 13 21.52 -22.27 -33.33
N SER A 14 20.30 -22.66 -33.66
CA SER A 14 19.96 -23.91 -34.33
C SER A 14 20.28 -23.93 -35.83
N ARG A 15 20.90 -22.85 -36.37
CA ARG A 15 21.24 -22.76 -37.80
C ARG A 15 22.52 -23.51 -38.09
N ALA A 16 22.44 -24.56 -38.88
CA ALA A 16 23.59 -25.23 -39.44
C ALA A 16 24.18 -24.38 -40.57
N GLY A 17 25.43 -23.92 -40.39
CA GLY A 17 26.21 -23.27 -41.43
C GLY A 17 26.05 -21.72 -41.54
N VAL A 18 26.77 -21.14 -42.47
CA VAL A 18 26.78 -19.72 -42.79
C VAL A 18 25.93 -19.49 -44.05
N GLY A 19 25.03 -18.51 -44.03
CA GLY A 19 24.21 -18.20 -45.20
C GLY A 19 25.05 -17.67 -46.35
N THR A 20 24.65 -18.01 -47.58
CA THR A 20 25.33 -17.62 -48.83
C THR A 20 25.60 -16.10 -48.94
N ARG A 21 24.63 -15.29 -48.50
CA ARG A 21 24.76 -13.83 -48.47
C ARG A 21 25.87 -13.35 -47.52
N SER A 22 25.93 -13.92 -46.32
CA SER A 22 27.00 -13.58 -45.36
C SER A 22 28.39 -14.00 -45.87
N LEU A 23 28.45 -15.12 -46.57
CA LEU A 23 29.69 -15.58 -47.21
C LEU A 23 30.12 -14.59 -48.32
N GLN A 24 29.21 -14.18 -49.20
CA GLN A 24 29.47 -13.20 -50.25
C GLN A 24 29.93 -11.85 -49.68
N GLU A 25 29.26 -11.36 -48.63
CA GLU A 25 29.65 -10.13 -47.92
C GLU A 25 31.06 -10.26 -47.32
N TRP A 26 31.41 -11.38 -46.72
CA TRP A 26 32.73 -11.59 -46.13
C TRP A 26 33.81 -11.74 -47.20
N VAL A 27 33.55 -12.38 -48.33
CA VAL A 27 34.48 -12.47 -49.45
C VAL A 27 34.70 -11.09 -50.07
N SER A 28 33.67 -10.31 -50.29
CA SER A 28 33.76 -8.92 -50.80
C SER A 28 34.60 -8.03 -49.84
N VAL A 29 34.39 -8.15 -48.54
CA VAL A 29 35.18 -7.42 -47.53
C VAL A 29 36.63 -7.89 -47.53
N PHE A 30 36.84 -9.22 -47.66
CA PHE A 30 38.19 -9.81 -47.72
C PHE A 30 39.00 -9.33 -48.93
N GLU A 31 38.33 -9.24 -50.08
CA GLU A 31 38.96 -8.80 -51.36
C GLU A 31 39.19 -7.27 -51.38
N SER A 32 38.29 -6.50 -50.82
CA SER A 32 38.36 -5.02 -50.82
C SER A 32 39.25 -4.41 -49.73
N THR A 33 39.67 -5.18 -48.70
CA THR A 33 40.47 -4.67 -47.57
C THR A 33 41.91 -5.14 -47.60
N LYS A 34 42.85 -4.30 -47.16
CA LYS A 34 44.28 -4.63 -47.01
C LYS A 34 44.47 -5.71 -45.93
N PRO A 35 45.41 -6.64 -46.14
CA PRO A 35 45.75 -7.60 -45.08
C PRO A 35 46.23 -6.91 -43.80
N GLY A 36 45.78 -7.43 -42.65
CA GLY A 36 46.18 -6.91 -41.34
C GLY A 36 45.02 -6.45 -40.48
N ILE A 37 45.28 -5.44 -39.66
CA ILE A 37 44.29 -4.96 -38.65
C ILE A 37 43.01 -4.45 -39.29
N GLU A 38 43.08 -3.80 -40.45
CA GLU A 38 41.92 -3.27 -41.17
C GLU A 38 40.96 -4.42 -41.58
N ARG A 39 41.49 -5.47 -42.21
CA ARG A 39 40.70 -6.66 -42.60
C ARG A 39 40.10 -7.35 -41.41
N MET A 40 40.85 -7.51 -40.32
CA MET A 40 40.35 -8.10 -39.08
C MET A 40 39.23 -7.24 -38.48
N ALA A 41 39.33 -5.93 -38.45
CA ALA A 41 38.33 -5.00 -37.95
C ALA A 41 37.03 -5.03 -38.77
N MET A 42 37.15 -5.13 -40.10
CA MET A 42 36.02 -5.16 -41.00
C MET A 42 35.28 -6.51 -40.98
N LEU A 43 35.99 -7.62 -40.81
CA LEU A 43 35.42 -8.96 -40.69
C LEU A 43 34.98 -9.32 -39.27
N ALA A 44 35.30 -8.49 -38.28
CA ALA A 44 34.86 -8.68 -36.90
C ALA A 44 33.34 -8.80 -36.81
N PRO A 45 32.79 -9.71 -36.01
CA PRO A 45 31.35 -9.86 -35.83
C PRO A 45 30.69 -8.54 -35.47
N GLY A 46 29.57 -8.21 -36.10
CA GLY A 46 28.87 -6.94 -35.96
C GLY A 46 28.48 -6.58 -34.50
N HIS A 47 28.33 -7.55 -33.64
CA HIS A 47 28.08 -7.29 -32.22
C HIS A 47 29.28 -6.68 -31.47
N LEU A 48 30.50 -6.86 -31.96
CA LEU A 48 31.69 -6.17 -31.45
C LEU A 48 31.72 -4.69 -31.86
N LYS A 49 30.98 -4.31 -32.91
CA LYS A 49 30.80 -2.93 -33.37
C LYS A 49 29.66 -2.19 -32.65
N ALA A 50 28.91 -2.87 -31.79
CA ALA A 50 27.83 -2.25 -31.03
C ALA A 50 28.43 -1.23 -30.05
N LYS A 51 28.30 0.04 -30.36
CA LYS A 51 28.73 1.14 -29.49
C LYS A 51 28.00 1.06 -28.16
N LYS A 52 28.75 1.17 -27.08
CA LYS A 52 28.14 1.41 -25.77
C LYS A 52 27.40 2.74 -25.81
N PRO A 53 26.36 2.95 -24.98
CA PRO A 53 25.61 4.22 -24.96
C PRO A 53 26.52 5.45 -24.83
N GLU A 54 27.57 5.38 -24.03
CA GLU A 54 28.52 6.47 -23.81
C GLU A 54 29.33 6.86 -25.08
N GLN A 55 29.39 5.96 -26.06
CA GLN A 55 30.12 6.19 -27.33
C GLN A 55 29.22 6.73 -28.46
N ILE A 56 27.93 6.89 -28.19
CA ILE A 56 26.95 7.37 -29.18
C ILE A 56 26.89 8.90 -29.09
N LYS A 57 27.55 9.58 -30.02
CA LYS A 57 27.74 11.03 -29.99
C LYS A 57 26.43 11.85 -29.94
N TRP A 58 25.40 11.42 -30.66
CA TRP A 58 24.10 12.10 -30.71
C TRP A 58 23.16 11.77 -29.56
N LEU A 59 23.49 10.77 -28.74
CA LEU A 59 22.61 10.33 -27.67
C LEU A 59 22.36 11.39 -26.57
N PRO A 60 23.36 12.18 -26.12
CA PRO A 60 23.12 13.28 -25.18
C PRO A 60 22.10 14.30 -25.70
N ASP A 61 22.19 14.67 -27.00
CA ASP A 61 21.29 15.65 -27.61
C ASP A 61 19.86 15.10 -27.65
N PHE A 62 19.68 13.83 -28.04
CA PHE A 62 18.36 13.17 -27.93
C PHE A 62 17.84 13.10 -26.50
N LEU A 63 18.73 12.81 -25.52
CA LEU A 63 18.32 12.72 -24.12
C LEU A 63 17.89 14.07 -23.53
N ALA A 64 18.30 15.20 -24.09
CA ALA A 64 17.80 16.51 -23.71
C ALA A 64 16.28 16.62 -23.94
N HIS A 65 15.78 16.09 -25.05
CA HIS A 65 14.34 16.04 -25.37
C HIS A 65 13.60 14.95 -24.57
N TRP A 66 14.27 13.84 -24.31
CA TRP A 66 13.72 12.74 -23.52
C TRP A 66 13.54 13.08 -22.04
N ARG A 67 14.52 13.77 -21.43
CA ARG A 67 14.61 14.09 -20.00
C ARG A 67 13.71 15.26 -19.61
N SER A 68 12.42 15.14 -19.88
CA SER A 68 11.41 16.13 -19.55
C SER A 68 10.43 15.57 -18.50
N ARG A 69 10.08 16.39 -17.50
CA ARG A 69 9.05 16.06 -16.51
C ARG A 69 7.65 15.87 -17.13
N LYS A 70 7.44 16.39 -18.36
CA LYS A 70 6.20 16.18 -19.10
C LYS A 70 6.03 14.73 -19.60
N GLY A 71 7.09 13.92 -19.52
CA GLY A 71 7.05 12.49 -19.85
C GLY A 71 6.77 12.17 -21.32
N PRO A 72 7.40 12.86 -22.32
CA PRO A 72 7.10 12.61 -23.74
C PRO A 72 7.32 11.14 -24.10
N CYS A 73 6.51 10.59 -24.98
CA CYS A 73 6.77 9.26 -25.52
C CYS A 73 8.00 9.29 -26.45
N LEU A 74 8.51 8.11 -26.83
CA LEU A 74 9.73 8.03 -27.66
C LEU A 74 9.55 8.72 -29.00
N THR A 75 8.38 8.63 -29.58
CA THR A 75 8.04 9.23 -30.88
C THR A 75 8.01 10.76 -30.78
N GLU A 76 7.44 11.31 -29.72
CA GLU A 76 7.38 12.76 -29.48
C GLU A 76 8.78 13.33 -29.28
N ALA A 77 9.57 12.73 -28.36
CA ALA A 77 10.94 13.14 -28.12
C ALA A 77 11.82 13.05 -29.38
N TYR A 78 11.60 12.03 -30.21
CA TYR A 78 12.30 11.88 -31.48
C TYR A 78 11.90 12.95 -32.50
N ARG A 79 10.62 13.28 -32.62
CA ARG A 79 10.14 14.34 -33.50
C ARG A 79 10.79 15.68 -33.16
N ASP A 80 10.79 16.03 -31.86
CA ASP A 80 11.33 17.29 -31.38
C ASP A 80 12.87 17.32 -31.55
N PHE A 81 13.55 16.25 -31.24
CA PHE A 81 14.99 16.08 -31.52
C PHE A 81 15.32 16.22 -32.99
N LYS A 82 14.57 15.58 -33.89
CA LYS A 82 14.81 15.65 -35.32
C LYS A 82 14.58 17.07 -35.86
N ALA A 83 13.57 17.77 -35.36
CA ALA A 83 13.29 19.15 -35.72
C ALA A 83 14.45 20.07 -35.33
N GLU A 84 14.93 19.96 -34.09
CA GLU A 84 16.09 20.75 -33.60
C GLU A 84 17.36 20.39 -34.34
N TRP A 85 17.64 19.10 -34.57
CA TRP A 85 18.78 18.65 -35.38
C TRP A 85 18.78 19.25 -36.77
N THR A 86 17.63 19.23 -37.45
CA THR A 86 17.49 19.80 -38.81
C THR A 86 17.65 21.30 -38.81
N ALA A 87 17.17 21.99 -37.79
CA ALA A 87 17.34 23.45 -37.66
C ALA A 87 18.81 23.82 -37.33
N LEU A 88 19.45 23.10 -36.46
CA LEU A 88 20.84 23.35 -36.06
C LEU A 88 21.83 23.13 -37.21
N TYR A 89 21.58 22.15 -38.07
CA TYR A 89 22.48 21.78 -39.17
C TYR A 89 21.90 22.15 -40.55
N ALA A 90 21.03 23.17 -40.64
CA ALA A 90 20.35 23.57 -41.88
C ALA A 90 21.29 23.77 -43.04
N ASP A 91 22.45 24.35 -42.80
CA ASP A 91 23.50 24.63 -43.80
C ASP A 91 24.51 23.49 -44.04
N GLN A 92 24.28 22.33 -43.42
CA GLN A 92 25.22 21.19 -43.43
C GLN A 92 24.52 19.90 -43.90
N PRO A 93 24.35 19.67 -45.20
CA PRO A 93 23.62 18.51 -45.75
C PRO A 93 24.14 17.16 -45.25
N ALA A 94 25.45 17.04 -45.07
CA ALA A 94 26.06 15.81 -44.51
C ALA A 94 25.61 15.53 -43.06
N MET A 95 25.45 16.55 -42.23
CA MET A 95 24.97 16.41 -40.87
C MET A 95 23.47 16.11 -40.84
N ILE A 96 22.70 16.69 -41.72
CA ILE A 96 21.26 16.34 -41.87
C ILE A 96 21.12 14.86 -42.23
N ALA A 97 21.92 14.38 -43.18
CA ALA A 97 21.93 12.97 -43.60
C ALA A 97 22.43 12.03 -42.48
N ALA A 98 23.29 12.53 -41.57
CA ALA A 98 23.80 11.79 -40.43
C ALA A 98 22.82 11.74 -39.24
N CYS A 99 21.66 12.40 -39.32
CA CYS A 99 20.63 12.33 -38.27
C CYS A 99 20.23 10.86 -38.02
N PRO A 100 20.27 10.39 -36.76
CA PRO A 100 19.91 9.01 -36.48
C PRO A 100 18.44 8.73 -36.82
N SER A 101 18.18 7.55 -37.37
CA SER A 101 16.83 7.10 -37.59
C SER A 101 16.10 6.80 -36.27
N TYR A 102 14.77 6.80 -36.29
CA TYR A 102 13.96 6.41 -35.12
C TYR A 102 14.36 5.05 -34.53
N ASP A 103 14.62 4.05 -35.40
CA ASP A 103 15.06 2.72 -34.96
C ASP A 103 16.47 2.72 -34.35
N ALA A 104 17.35 3.62 -34.79
CA ALA A 104 18.66 3.79 -34.18
C ALA A 104 18.51 4.36 -32.75
N VAL A 105 17.63 5.34 -32.58
CA VAL A 105 17.32 5.93 -31.27
C VAL A 105 16.65 4.90 -30.36
N ARG A 106 15.66 4.18 -30.84
CA ARG A 106 14.99 3.11 -30.07
C ARG A 106 15.98 2.08 -29.57
N ARG A 107 16.85 1.55 -30.43
CA ARG A 107 17.90 0.60 -30.06
C ARG A 107 18.93 1.17 -29.09
N ALA A 108 19.26 2.44 -29.17
CA ALA A 108 20.14 3.09 -28.21
C ALA A 108 19.46 3.23 -26.84
N MET A 109 18.20 3.63 -26.83
CA MET A 109 17.39 3.72 -25.61
C MET A 109 17.19 2.35 -24.94
N GLU A 110 17.02 1.28 -25.69
CA GLU A 110 16.90 -0.08 -25.14
C GLU A 110 18.15 -0.48 -24.34
N LYS A 111 19.33 -0.06 -24.78
CA LYS A 111 20.61 -0.34 -24.12
C LYS A 111 20.87 0.50 -22.86
N LEU A 112 20.15 1.60 -22.66
CA LEU A 112 20.33 2.44 -21.48
C LEU A 112 19.80 1.74 -20.22
N PRO A 113 20.53 1.85 -19.10
CA PRO A 113 20.02 1.41 -17.80
C PRO A 113 18.71 2.11 -17.45
N ARG A 114 17.85 1.42 -16.68
CA ARG A 114 16.55 1.96 -16.23
C ARG A 114 16.70 3.32 -15.54
N ARG A 115 17.73 3.48 -14.72
CA ARG A 115 18.06 4.74 -14.02
C ARG A 115 18.28 5.90 -15.01
N GLU A 116 19.07 5.68 -16.07
CA GLU A 116 19.35 6.72 -17.08
C GLU A 116 18.12 7.08 -17.92
N LYS A 117 17.24 6.10 -18.18
CA LYS A 117 15.94 6.36 -18.83
C LYS A 117 15.00 7.20 -17.97
N ALA A 118 15.03 7.01 -16.65
CA ALA A 118 14.20 7.72 -15.69
C ALA A 118 14.72 9.10 -15.33
N ARG A 119 16.03 9.34 -15.52
CA ARG A 119 16.72 10.59 -15.16
C ARG A 119 16.05 11.80 -15.82
N GLY A 120 15.69 12.81 -15.01
CA GLY A 120 15.01 14.02 -15.46
C GLY A 120 13.51 13.85 -15.79
N ARG A 121 12.99 12.63 -15.78
CA ARG A 121 11.55 12.32 -16.01
C ARG A 121 10.80 12.05 -14.71
N VAL A 122 11.49 11.46 -13.75
CA VAL A 122 10.94 11.05 -12.47
C VAL A 122 11.68 11.79 -11.35
N SER A 123 10.95 12.26 -10.36
CA SER A 123 11.48 12.99 -9.21
C SER A 123 10.82 12.53 -7.91
N GLY A 124 11.36 12.97 -6.77
CA GLY A 124 10.82 12.62 -5.46
C GLY A 124 10.93 11.12 -5.14
N SER A 125 9.93 10.59 -4.44
CA SER A 125 9.89 9.19 -4.01
C SER A 125 9.92 8.20 -5.16
N ALA A 126 9.32 8.53 -6.30
CA ALA A 126 9.32 7.68 -7.48
C ALA A 126 10.73 7.50 -8.09
N ALA A 127 11.65 8.46 -7.92
CA ALA A 127 13.03 8.36 -8.36
C ALA A 127 13.82 7.32 -7.55
N LEU A 128 13.46 7.12 -6.29
CA LEU A 128 14.11 6.14 -5.40
C LEU A 128 13.98 4.70 -5.91
N ALA A 129 12.96 4.40 -6.72
CA ALA A 129 12.79 3.08 -7.34
C ALA A 129 13.91 2.71 -8.33
N TYR A 130 14.73 3.69 -8.73
CA TYR A 130 15.87 3.51 -9.64
C TYR A 130 17.24 3.59 -8.92
N GLU A 131 17.22 3.77 -7.60
CA GLU A 131 18.42 3.80 -6.76
C GLU A 131 18.74 2.40 -6.21
N CYS A 132 19.96 2.22 -5.70
CA CYS A 132 20.32 1.02 -4.97
C CYS A 132 19.55 0.98 -3.64
N PHE A 133 19.03 -0.19 -3.27
CA PHE A 133 18.39 -0.39 -1.98
C PHE A 133 19.16 -1.42 -1.15
N GLN A 134 19.09 -1.26 0.17
CA GLN A 134 19.59 -2.26 1.11
C GLN A 134 18.50 -3.30 1.35
N LYS A 135 18.83 -4.57 1.16
CA LYS A 135 17.95 -5.67 1.55
C LYS A 135 18.02 -5.80 3.08
N ARG A 136 16.86 -5.69 3.75
CA ARG A 136 16.79 -5.88 5.19
C ARG A 136 16.82 -7.37 5.51
N ASP A 137 17.69 -7.74 6.43
CA ASP A 137 17.74 -9.08 7.00
C ASP A 137 16.94 -9.11 8.32
N TRP A 138 15.89 -9.89 8.32
CA TRP A 138 14.98 -10.07 9.46
C TRP A 138 15.31 -11.31 10.28
N SER A 139 16.25 -12.14 9.82
CA SER A 139 16.61 -13.40 10.48
C SER A 139 17.25 -13.21 11.85
N GLN A 140 17.84 -12.04 12.10
CA GLN A 140 18.48 -11.67 13.36
C GLN A 140 17.49 -11.22 14.43
N MET A 141 16.23 -10.94 14.07
CA MET A 141 15.20 -10.56 15.04
C MET A 141 14.66 -11.81 15.74
N PRO A 142 14.30 -11.76 17.02
CA PRO A 142 13.54 -12.83 17.66
C PRO A 142 12.12 -12.96 17.02
N VAL A 143 11.43 -14.05 17.29
CA VAL A 143 10.00 -14.15 16.99
C VAL A 143 9.28 -13.07 17.78
N ASN A 144 8.31 -12.40 17.17
CA ASN A 144 7.66 -11.18 17.68
C ASN A 144 8.62 -9.99 17.93
N GLY A 145 9.85 -10.03 17.40
CA GLY A 145 10.77 -8.91 17.53
C GLY A 145 10.27 -7.64 16.85
N CYS A 146 9.67 -7.77 15.69
CA CYS A 146 9.11 -6.63 14.98
C CYS A 146 7.83 -7.01 14.21
N TRP A 147 6.74 -6.37 14.55
CA TRP A 147 5.51 -6.47 13.78
C TRP A 147 5.40 -5.34 12.77
N ILE A 148 4.95 -5.68 11.59
CA ILE A 148 4.78 -4.73 10.48
C ILE A 148 3.29 -4.72 10.14
N ALA A 149 2.68 -3.54 10.19
CA ALA A 149 1.28 -3.34 9.87
C ALA A 149 1.09 -2.44 8.66
N ASP A 150 0.00 -2.65 7.95
CA ASP A 150 -0.45 -1.77 6.86
C ASP A 150 -1.94 -2.00 6.59
N GLY A 151 -2.63 -0.92 6.26
CA GLY A 151 -4.04 -0.92 5.87
C GLY A 151 -4.20 -0.87 4.37
N LYS A 152 -5.17 -1.60 3.85
CA LYS A 152 -5.50 -1.56 2.42
C LYS A 152 -7.00 -1.62 2.18
N SER A 153 -7.51 -0.68 1.38
CA SER A 153 -8.85 -0.77 0.82
C SER A 153 -8.96 -1.99 -0.10
N LEU A 154 -9.96 -2.83 0.12
CA LEU A 154 -10.19 -4.01 -0.70
C LEU A 154 -10.69 -3.61 -2.10
N GLU A 155 -10.18 -4.29 -3.11
CA GLU A 155 -10.55 -4.05 -4.51
C GLU A 155 -11.89 -4.74 -4.86
N MET A 156 -12.91 -4.52 -4.02
CA MET A 156 -14.25 -5.10 -4.17
C MET A 156 -15.31 -4.27 -3.45
N LYS A 157 -16.57 -4.61 -3.66
CA LYS A 157 -17.70 -4.06 -2.91
C LYS A 157 -18.32 -5.15 -2.04
N VAL A 158 -18.76 -4.74 -0.84
CA VAL A 158 -19.47 -5.58 0.13
C VAL A 158 -20.71 -4.85 0.64
N ALA A 159 -21.71 -5.56 1.09
CA ALA A 159 -22.88 -4.97 1.73
C ALA A 159 -22.50 -4.36 3.08
N HIS A 160 -22.87 -3.10 3.30
CA HIS A 160 -22.67 -2.45 4.58
C HIS A 160 -23.47 -3.16 5.67
N PRO A 161 -22.91 -3.48 6.84
CA PRO A 161 -23.57 -4.26 7.87
C PRO A 161 -24.89 -3.64 8.38
N ASP A 162 -24.97 -2.29 8.44
CA ASP A 162 -26.14 -1.62 9.00
C ASP A 162 -27.26 -1.37 7.97
N HIS A 163 -26.90 -1.03 6.72
CA HIS A 163 -27.90 -0.58 5.74
C HIS A 163 -27.82 -1.29 4.38
N GLY A 164 -26.93 -2.28 4.23
CA GLY A 164 -26.84 -3.12 3.03
C GLY A 164 -26.31 -2.47 1.75
N ARG A 165 -25.99 -1.17 1.76
CA ARG A 165 -25.46 -0.49 0.57
C ARG A 165 -24.03 -0.96 0.23
N PRO A 166 -23.68 -1.07 -1.07
CA PRO A 166 -22.34 -1.46 -1.46
C PRO A 166 -21.31 -0.39 -1.06
N PHE A 167 -20.25 -0.82 -0.40
CA PHE A 167 -19.11 0.05 -0.06
C PHE A 167 -17.79 -0.73 -0.18
N THR A 168 -16.67 -0.02 -0.11
CA THR A 168 -15.34 -0.63 -0.10
C THR A 168 -14.82 -0.67 1.33
N PRO A 169 -14.57 -1.85 1.91
CA PRO A 169 -14.02 -1.97 3.25
C PRO A 169 -12.50 -1.80 3.26
N GLU A 170 -11.96 -1.55 4.45
CA GLU A 170 -10.53 -1.45 4.74
C GLU A 170 -10.08 -2.68 5.53
N LEU A 171 -9.04 -3.36 5.06
CA LEU A 171 -8.41 -4.49 5.73
C LEU A 171 -7.04 -4.07 6.25
N THR A 172 -6.82 -4.16 7.55
CA THR A 172 -5.51 -4.02 8.19
C THR A 172 -4.93 -5.40 8.44
N LEU A 173 -3.68 -5.62 8.06
CA LEU A 173 -2.92 -6.84 8.30
C LEU A 173 -1.69 -6.53 9.16
N ILE A 174 -1.37 -7.42 10.10
CA ILE A 174 -0.18 -7.35 10.94
C ILE A 174 0.62 -8.63 10.75
N ILE A 175 1.89 -8.49 10.39
CA ILE A 175 2.79 -9.62 10.11
C ILE A 175 4.03 -9.56 11.00
N ASP A 176 4.48 -10.70 11.53
CA ASP A 176 5.78 -10.82 12.15
C ASP A 176 6.89 -10.76 11.09
N GLY A 177 7.80 -9.82 11.26
CA GLY A 177 8.86 -9.53 10.29
C GLY A 177 9.81 -10.69 10.05
N ARG A 178 10.09 -11.52 11.08
CA ARG A 178 10.98 -12.68 10.96
C ARG A 178 10.31 -13.87 10.30
N THR A 179 9.18 -14.28 10.83
CA THR A 179 8.54 -15.54 10.45
C THR A 179 7.56 -15.41 9.30
N ARG A 180 7.24 -14.18 8.89
CA ARG A 180 6.20 -13.88 7.88
C ARG A 180 4.81 -14.35 8.31
N PHE A 181 4.62 -14.70 9.56
CA PHE A 181 3.35 -15.14 10.11
C PHE A 181 2.42 -13.94 10.33
N VAL A 182 1.20 -14.02 9.82
CA VAL A 182 0.17 -13.00 10.08
C VAL A 182 -0.34 -13.22 11.49
N VAL A 183 -0.01 -12.30 12.39
CA VAL A 183 -0.36 -12.35 13.81
C VAL A 183 -1.72 -11.75 14.11
N GLY A 184 -2.20 -10.84 13.24
CA GLY A 184 -3.51 -10.21 13.45
C GLY A 184 -4.01 -9.53 12.18
N TRP A 185 -5.32 -9.31 12.18
CA TRP A 185 -5.98 -8.53 11.15
C TRP A 185 -7.27 -7.91 11.68
N SER A 186 -7.73 -6.86 11.03
CA SER A 186 -9.04 -6.28 11.29
C SER A 186 -9.68 -5.81 9.99
N LEU A 187 -11.02 -5.86 9.96
CA LEU A 187 -11.82 -5.37 8.87
C LEU A 187 -12.65 -4.17 9.35
N ALA A 188 -12.55 -3.05 8.65
CA ALA A 188 -13.22 -1.82 9.03
C ALA A 188 -14.07 -1.24 7.89
N LEU A 189 -15.05 -0.42 8.28
CA LEU A 189 -15.88 0.31 7.33
C LEU A 189 -15.09 1.42 6.61
N SER A 190 -14.04 1.90 7.24
CA SER A 190 -13.08 2.89 6.70
C SER A 190 -11.83 2.85 7.55
N GLU A 191 -10.73 3.45 7.07
CA GLU A 191 -9.54 3.64 7.87
C GLU A 191 -9.89 4.21 9.26
N SER A 192 -9.57 3.46 10.30
CA SER A 192 -9.96 3.77 11.67
C SER A 192 -8.90 3.30 12.64
N VAL A 193 -8.49 4.21 13.52
CA VAL A 193 -7.58 3.93 14.64
C VAL A 193 -8.10 2.80 15.52
N ILE A 194 -9.41 2.74 15.72
CA ILE A 194 -10.06 1.72 16.56
C ILE A 194 -9.88 0.33 15.94
N ALA A 195 -10.08 0.22 14.63
CA ALA A 195 -9.92 -1.05 13.93
C ALA A 195 -8.47 -1.54 13.95
N VAL A 196 -7.52 -0.62 13.78
CA VAL A 196 -6.09 -0.93 13.90
C VAL A 196 -5.75 -1.36 15.33
N ALA A 197 -6.29 -0.66 16.35
CA ALA A 197 -6.11 -1.04 17.75
C ALA A 197 -6.68 -2.43 18.05
N ASP A 198 -7.85 -2.77 17.52
CA ASP A 198 -8.45 -4.09 17.68
C ASP A 198 -7.59 -5.20 17.05
N ALA A 199 -6.98 -4.94 15.88
CA ALA A 199 -6.04 -5.89 15.28
C ALA A 199 -4.82 -6.14 16.17
N TYR A 200 -4.21 -5.08 16.74
CA TYR A 200 -3.09 -5.21 17.68
C TYR A 200 -3.51 -5.89 18.96
N ARG A 201 -4.66 -5.56 19.53
CA ARG A 201 -5.20 -6.20 20.72
C ARG A 201 -5.38 -7.69 20.53
N TYR A 202 -5.98 -8.09 19.41
CA TYR A 202 -6.13 -9.51 19.04
C TYR A 202 -4.75 -10.18 18.92
N ALA A 203 -3.83 -9.56 18.18
CA ALA A 203 -2.49 -10.11 17.99
C ALA A 203 -1.74 -10.27 19.30
N MET A 204 -1.75 -9.27 20.19
CA MET A 204 -1.06 -9.33 21.49
C MET A 204 -1.68 -10.35 22.44
N ARG A 205 -3.00 -10.53 22.39
CA ARG A 205 -3.69 -11.53 23.19
C ARG A 205 -3.26 -12.97 22.86
N HIS A 206 -3.02 -13.26 21.57
CA HIS A 206 -2.77 -14.62 21.10
C HIS A 206 -1.29 -14.93 20.89
N PHE A 207 -0.50 -13.94 20.60
CA PHE A 207 0.90 -14.10 20.20
C PHE A 207 1.89 -13.33 21.08
N GLY A 208 1.41 -12.64 22.13
CA GLY A 208 2.21 -11.85 23.05
C GLY A 208 2.62 -10.47 22.48
N LYS A 209 3.42 -9.74 23.21
CA LYS A 209 3.81 -8.36 22.92
C LYS A 209 5.04 -8.32 21.98
N PRO A 210 5.04 -7.50 20.91
CA PRO A 210 6.24 -7.29 20.08
C PRO A 210 7.21 -6.33 20.79
N LEU A 211 8.49 -6.38 20.40
CA LEU A 211 9.47 -5.38 20.83
C LEU A 211 9.30 -4.08 20.02
N PHE A 212 9.08 -4.22 18.73
CA PHE A 212 8.90 -3.10 17.80
C PHE A 212 7.61 -3.27 17.00
N VAL A 213 6.96 -2.15 16.73
CA VAL A 213 5.92 -2.03 15.71
C VAL A 213 6.43 -1.10 14.62
N TYR A 214 6.35 -1.53 13.38
CA TYR A 214 6.76 -0.76 12.23
C TYR A 214 5.58 -0.55 11.29
N SER A 215 5.05 0.67 11.24
CA SER A 215 3.90 1.02 10.42
C SER A 215 4.15 2.22 9.51
N ASP A 216 3.17 2.58 8.69
CA ASP A 216 3.23 3.79 7.88
C ASP A 216 2.92 5.03 8.73
N ASN A 217 3.30 6.20 8.18
CA ASN A 217 2.87 7.50 8.71
C ASN A 217 1.40 7.82 8.34
N GLY A 218 0.59 6.80 8.05
CA GLY A 218 -0.83 6.93 7.78
C GLY A 218 -1.62 7.41 9.00
N GLY A 219 -2.68 8.19 8.79
CA GLY A 219 -3.47 8.79 9.88
C GLY A 219 -4.15 7.78 10.81
N GLY A 220 -4.30 6.50 10.40
CA GLY A 220 -4.85 5.42 11.21
C GLY A 220 -3.84 4.76 12.14
N GLU A 221 -2.54 4.84 11.83
CA GLU A 221 -1.48 4.12 12.53
C GLU A 221 -0.56 5.03 13.34
N THR A 222 -0.33 6.28 12.88
CA THR A 222 0.46 7.29 13.59
C THR A 222 -0.46 8.39 14.13
N ASN A 223 -0.99 8.21 15.29
CA ASN A 223 -1.76 9.25 15.95
C ASN A 223 -1.54 9.23 17.45
N LYS A 224 -2.11 10.24 18.12
CA LYS A 224 -2.01 10.41 19.57
C LYS A 224 -2.51 9.18 20.37
N THR A 225 -3.29 8.30 19.79
CA THR A 225 -3.79 7.10 20.45
C THR A 225 -2.70 6.04 20.59
N PHE A 226 -1.82 5.92 19.60
CA PHE A 226 -0.71 4.94 19.64
C PHE A 226 0.59 5.53 20.21
N ASP A 227 0.93 6.78 19.81
CA ASP A 227 2.29 7.32 19.93
C ASP A 227 2.45 8.46 20.91
N ALA A 228 1.38 8.94 21.54
CA ALA A 228 1.53 9.99 22.56
C ALA A 228 2.42 9.48 23.70
N ASP A 229 3.44 10.26 24.10
CA ASP A 229 4.46 9.87 25.08
C ASP A 229 3.89 9.35 26.41
N VAL A 230 2.75 9.85 26.83
CA VAL A 230 2.12 9.52 28.10
C VAL A 230 0.86 8.68 27.94
N THR A 231 0.05 8.95 26.90
CA THR A 231 -1.28 8.34 26.73
C THR A 231 -1.37 7.32 25.58
N GLY A 232 -0.31 7.19 24.78
CA GLY A 232 -0.27 6.28 23.64
C GLY A 232 -0.21 4.80 24.07
N ILE A 233 -0.85 3.93 23.30
CA ILE A 233 -0.91 2.48 23.58
C ILE A 233 0.51 1.87 23.58
N PHE A 234 1.31 2.18 22.57
CA PHE A 234 2.66 1.63 22.44
C PHE A 234 3.59 2.10 23.55
N SER A 235 3.54 3.40 23.89
CA SER A 235 4.29 3.95 25.03
C SER A 235 3.97 3.26 26.34
N ARG A 236 2.68 3.04 26.63
CA ARG A 236 2.25 2.36 27.87
C ARG A 236 2.73 0.92 27.96
N LEU A 237 2.84 0.25 26.83
CA LEU A 237 3.30 -1.13 26.74
C LEU A 237 4.82 -1.24 26.59
N GLY A 238 5.55 -0.11 26.52
CA GLY A 238 6.99 -0.11 26.28
C GLY A 238 7.37 -0.68 24.92
N ILE A 239 6.50 -0.50 23.92
CA ILE A 239 6.73 -0.93 22.53
C ILE A 239 7.34 0.23 21.77
N GLU A 240 8.49 0.01 21.16
CA GLU A 240 9.13 0.99 20.29
C GLU A 240 8.39 1.06 18.94
N HIS A 241 8.05 2.28 18.52
CA HIS A 241 7.34 2.51 17.26
C HIS A 241 8.15 3.40 16.30
N PRO A 242 9.22 2.85 15.67
CA PRO A 242 9.96 3.60 14.66
C PRO A 242 9.11 3.79 13.40
N THR A 243 8.81 5.03 13.08
CA THR A 243 8.11 5.37 11.85
C THR A 243 9.04 5.35 10.63
N SER A 244 8.52 5.04 9.45
CA SER A 244 9.31 5.03 8.23
C SER A 244 9.69 6.45 7.80
N ILE A 245 10.86 6.59 7.14
CA ILE A 245 11.22 7.85 6.51
C ILE A 245 10.22 8.12 5.39
N PRO A 246 9.54 9.28 5.39
CA PRO A 246 8.58 9.61 4.35
C PRO A 246 9.18 9.47 2.95
N GLY A 247 8.44 8.86 2.03
CA GLY A 247 8.87 8.67 0.64
C GLY A 247 9.86 7.52 0.38
N ARG A 248 10.14 6.64 1.36
CA ARG A 248 10.95 5.42 1.16
C ARG A 248 10.12 4.14 1.31
N PRO A 249 9.27 3.78 0.33
CA PRO A 249 8.39 2.60 0.40
C PRO A 249 9.16 1.27 0.49
N GLN A 250 10.41 1.24 0.06
CA GLN A 250 11.25 0.02 0.06
C GLN A 250 11.47 -0.60 1.46
N SER A 251 11.25 0.17 2.50
CA SER A 251 11.37 -0.30 3.89
C SER A 251 10.27 -1.29 4.29
N ARG A 252 9.14 -1.33 3.56
CA ARG A 252 7.94 -2.11 3.87
C ARG A 252 7.60 -3.19 2.83
N GLY A 253 8.55 -3.56 2.00
CA GLY A 253 8.34 -4.53 0.91
C GLY A 253 7.70 -5.86 1.34
N ILE A 254 7.79 -6.22 2.63
CA ILE A 254 7.14 -7.42 3.20
C ILE A 254 5.64 -7.25 3.22
N ILE A 255 5.14 -6.21 3.91
CA ILE A 255 3.72 -5.97 4.07
C ILE A 255 3.05 -5.55 2.75
N GLU A 256 3.76 -4.79 1.90
CA GLU A 256 3.29 -4.44 0.56
C GLU A 256 3.05 -5.68 -0.31
N ARG A 257 3.93 -6.69 -0.19
CA ARG A 257 3.78 -7.97 -0.90
C ARG A 257 2.61 -8.77 -0.35
N LEU A 258 2.43 -8.77 0.98
CA LEU A 258 1.29 -9.40 1.65
C LEU A 258 -0.02 -8.75 1.19
N ASN A 259 -0.08 -7.42 1.16
CA ASN A 259 -1.23 -6.65 0.72
C ASN A 259 -1.59 -6.84 -0.76
N LYS A 260 -0.64 -7.24 -1.59
CA LYS A 260 -0.90 -7.70 -2.97
C LYS A 260 -1.37 -9.15 -3.05
N GLY A 261 -1.14 -9.94 -2.00
CA GLY A 261 -1.49 -11.36 -1.90
C GLY A 261 -2.88 -11.57 -1.30
N ILE A 262 -2.97 -11.53 0.02
CA ILE A 262 -4.19 -11.88 0.79
C ILE A 262 -5.41 -11.04 0.37
N PRO A 263 -5.37 -9.69 0.40
CA PRO A 263 -6.53 -8.88 0.05
C PRO A 263 -7.04 -9.15 -1.36
N ARG A 264 -6.13 -9.36 -2.31
CA ARG A 264 -6.51 -9.66 -3.69
C ARG A 264 -7.15 -11.04 -3.83
N ARG A 265 -6.58 -12.08 -3.19
CA ARG A 265 -7.14 -13.44 -3.24
C ARG A 265 -8.53 -13.50 -2.60
N VAL A 266 -8.72 -12.80 -1.49
CA VAL A 266 -10.03 -12.64 -0.88
C VAL A 266 -11.00 -11.96 -1.84
N ALA A 267 -10.63 -10.81 -2.41
CA ALA A 267 -11.50 -10.06 -3.31
C ALA A 267 -11.87 -10.87 -4.58
N MET A 268 -10.94 -11.68 -5.10
CA MET A 268 -11.17 -12.53 -6.29
C MET A 268 -12.17 -13.67 -6.06
N GLN A 269 -12.52 -13.99 -4.81
CA GLN A 269 -13.56 -14.99 -4.51
C GLN A 269 -14.98 -14.45 -4.76
N PHE A 270 -15.10 -13.13 -4.96
CA PHE A 270 -16.40 -12.46 -5.08
C PHE A 270 -16.61 -11.80 -6.44
N ASP A 271 -17.83 -11.85 -6.94
CA ASP A 271 -18.23 -11.26 -8.23
C ASP A 271 -18.07 -9.73 -8.29
N THR A 272 -17.91 -9.08 -7.13
CA THR A 272 -17.69 -7.62 -7.02
C THR A 272 -16.22 -7.21 -7.11
N PHE A 273 -15.32 -8.14 -7.42
CA PHE A 273 -13.91 -7.85 -7.62
C PHE A 273 -13.70 -6.82 -8.76
N SER A 274 -12.89 -5.80 -8.48
CA SER A 274 -12.63 -4.67 -9.39
C SER A 274 -11.14 -4.29 -9.48
N GLY A 275 -10.24 -5.20 -9.11
CA GLY A 275 -8.80 -4.97 -9.19
C GLY A 275 -8.26 -4.94 -10.63
N ASP A 276 -6.99 -4.57 -10.78
CA ASP A 276 -6.33 -4.34 -12.08
C ASP A 276 -6.45 -5.50 -13.08
N SER A 277 -6.60 -6.74 -12.61
CA SER A 277 -6.76 -7.92 -13.45
C SER A 277 -8.22 -8.27 -13.78
N ALA A 278 -9.19 -7.55 -13.21
CA ALA A 278 -10.60 -7.76 -13.52
C ALA A 278 -10.94 -7.26 -14.92
N ASP A 279 -11.90 -7.92 -15.56
CA ASP A 279 -12.53 -7.36 -16.74
C ASP A 279 -13.29 -6.09 -16.34
N ARG A 280 -12.78 -4.95 -16.82
CA ARG A 280 -13.31 -3.62 -16.45
C ARG A 280 -14.77 -3.44 -16.86
N GLU A 281 -15.16 -4.00 -17.99
CA GLU A 281 -16.54 -3.90 -18.48
C GLU A 281 -17.47 -4.76 -17.62
N HIS A 282 -17.08 -5.99 -17.30
CA HIS A 282 -17.83 -6.86 -16.41
C HIS A 282 -17.97 -6.24 -15.01
N ALA A 283 -16.89 -5.72 -14.44
CA ALA A 283 -16.92 -5.05 -13.13
C ALA A 283 -17.85 -3.82 -13.13
N ARG A 284 -17.81 -3.02 -14.20
CA ARG A 284 -18.68 -1.86 -14.37
C ARG A 284 -20.16 -2.23 -14.48
N ILE A 285 -20.49 -3.27 -15.27
CA ILE A 285 -21.86 -3.76 -15.44
C ILE A 285 -22.38 -4.30 -14.10
N THR A 286 -21.60 -5.12 -13.40
CA THR A 286 -21.96 -5.68 -12.10
C THR A 286 -22.20 -4.57 -11.08
N ALA A 287 -21.31 -3.61 -10.96
CA ALA A 287 -21.46 -2.47 -10.05
C ALA A 287 -22.70 -1.63 -10.36
N SER A 288 -22.97 -1.35 -11.64
CA SER A 288 -24.14 -0.60 -12.10
C SER A 288 -25.44 -1.33 -11.79
N ALA A 289 -25.48 -2.65 -12.02
CA ALA A 289 -26.65 -3.47 -11.73
C ALA A 289 -26.95 -3.54 -10.22
N ILE A 290 -25.91 -3.69 -9.37
CA ILE A 290 -26.06 -3.66 -7.90
C ILE A 290 -26.57 -2.29 -7.46
N GLN A 291 -26.00 -1.19 -7.97
CA GLN A 291 -26.44 0.16 -7.63
C GLN A 291 -27.90 0.42 -8.03
N SER A 292 -28.30 -0.05 -9.21
CA SER A 292 -29.69 0.03 -9.68
C SER A 292 -30.66 -0.74 -8.77
N ALA A 293 -30.24 -1.93 -8.32
CA ALA A 293 -31.05 -2.74 -7.40
C ALA A 293 -31.22 -2.08 -6.02
N VAL A 294 -30.12 -1.53 -5.46
CA VAL A 294 -30.15 -0.80 -4.19
C VAL A 294 -31.07 0.42 -4.27
N LYS A 295 -30.97 1.22 -5.34
CA LYS A 295 -31.87 2.36 -5.54
C LYS A 295 -33.35 1.95 -5.68
N ALA A 296 -33.63 0.80 -6.31
CA ALA A 296 -35.00 0.29 -6.42
C ALA A 296 -35.54 -0.08 -5.03
N GLN A 297 -34.74 -0.74 -4.19
CA GLN A 297 -35.12 -1.07 -2.81
C GLN A 297 -35.38 0.19 -1.96
N GLU A 298 -34.48 1.18 -2.03
CA GLU A 298 -34.61 2.45 -1.31
C GLU A 298 -35.87 3.23 -1.68
N ASN A 299 -36.28 3.13 -2.94
CA ASN A 299 -37.50 3.75 -3.46
C ASN A 299 -38.76 2.90 -3.26
N GLY A 300 -38.69 1.77 -2.54
CA GLY A 300 -39.79 0.86 -2.33
C GLY A 300 -40.32 0.17 -3.59
N ARG A 301 -39.50 0.08 -4.66
CA ARG A 301 -39.91 -0.55 -5.93
C ARG A 301 -39.59 -2.05 -5.89
N GLU A 302 -40.45 -2.85 -6.52
CA GLU A 302 -40.16 -4.26 -6.72
C GLU A 302 -38.91 -4.44 -7.61
N LEU A 303 -38.03 -5.36 -7.16
CA LEU A 303 -36.84 -5.70 -7.90
C LEU A 303 -37.14 -6.54 -9.13
N THR A 304 -36.58 -6.18 -10.25
CA THR A 304 -36.56 -7.03 -11.42
C THR A 304 -35.74 -8.30 -11.19
N PRO A 305 -35.93 -9.39 -11.95
CA PRO A 305 -35.09 -10.60 -11.83
C PRO A 305 -33.62 -10.32 -11.94
N VAL A 306 -33.19 -9.41 -12.87
CA VAL A 306 -31.80 -8.99 -13.07
C VAL A 306 -31.26 -8.28 -11.83
N GLN A 307 -32.04 -7.40 -11.21
CA GLN A 307 -31.66 -6.69 -10.00
C GLN A 307 -31.53 -7.63 -8.79
N ARG A 308 -32.44 -8.64 -8.64
CA ARG A 308 -32.32 -9.66 -7.60
C ARG A 308 -31.01 -10.47 -7.76
N THR A 309 -30.71 -10.91 -8.98
CA THR A 309 -29.46 -11.61 -9.28
C THR A 309 -28.23 -10.75 -8.97
N ALA A 310 -28.28 -9.47 -9.32
CA ALA A 310 -27.19 -8.54 -9.06
C ALA A 310 -26.95 -8.32 -7.56
N LEU A 311 -28.02 -8.19 -6.77
CA LEU A 311 -27.91 -8.09 -5.30
C LEU A 311 -27.33 -9.34 -4.66
N GLY A 312 -27.67 -10.52 -5.19
CA GLY A 312 -27.09 -11.79 -4.73
C GLY A 312 -25.58 -11.92 -4.96
N LYS A 313 -25.00 -11.08 -5.85
CA LYS A 313 -23.55 -10.99 -6.07
C LYS A 313 -22.83 -10.13 -5.05
N LEU A 314 -23.54 -9.30 -4.30
CA LEU A 314 -22.96 -8.45 -3.27
C LEU A 314 -22.75 -9.28 -2.00
N PRO A 315 -21.50 -9.61 -1.60
CA PRO A 315 -21.28 -10.41 -0.41
C PRO A 315 -21.71 -9.67 0.86
N SER A 316 -22.13 -10.42 1.84
CA SER A 316 -22.40 -9.90 3.18
C SER A 316 -21.08 -9.60 3.92
N TRP A 317 -21.17 -8.81 4.98
CA TRP A 317 -20.03 -8.54 5.86
C TRP A 317 -19.47 -9.83 6.47
N GLN A 318 -20.33 -10.75 6.90
CA GLN A 318 -19.91 -12.02 7.50
C GLN A 318 -19.18 -12.91 6.48
N GLN A 319 -19.68 -13.03 5.26
CA GLN A 319 -19.00 -13.78 4.21
C GLN A 319 -17.58 -13.25 3.92
N LEU A 320 -17.42 -11.94 4.00
CA LEU A 320 -16.10 -11.34 3.83
C LEU A 320 -15.18 -11.62 5.02
N LEU A 321 -15.69 -11.56 6.26
CA LEU A 321 -14.92 -11.92 7.46
C LEU A 321 -14.45 -13.38 7.39
N ASP A 322 -15.34 -14.31 7.01
CA ASP A 322 -15.03 -15.73 6.89
C ASP A 322 -13.96 -15.97 5.81
N ALA A 323 -14.10 -15.33 4.66
CA ALA A 323 -13.14 -15.43 3.57
C ALA A 323 -11.74 -14.87 3.94
N ILE A 324 -11.69 -13.79 4.72
CA ILE A 324 -10.41 -13.24 5.22
C ILE A 324 -9.78 -14.21 6.22
N ALA A 325 -10.56 -14.72 7.16
CA ALA A 325 -10.06 -15.67 8.16
C ALA A 325 -9.49 -16.94 7.50
N GLU A 326 -10.20 -17.50 6.53
CA GLU A 326 -9.74 -18.66 5.75
C GLU A 326 -8.45 -18.35 4.98
N GLU A 327 -8.40 -17.23 4.28
CA GLU A 327 -7.23 -16.87 3.48
C GLU A 327 -5.97 -16.59 4.35
N VAL A 328 -6.16 -16.01 5.53
CA VAL A 328 -5.07 -15.82 6.51
C VAL A 328 -4.61 -17.17 7.04
N ASP A 329 -5.54 -18.09 7.33
CA ASP A 329 -5.16 -19.44 7.75
C ASP A 329 -4.40 -20.20 6.66
N VAL A 330 -4.87 -20.17 5.43
CA VAL A 330 -4.20 -20.75 4.26
C VAL A 330 -2.80 -20.15 4.09
N TYR A 331 -2.68 -18.83 4.21
CA TYR A 331 -1.38 -18.16 4.12
C TYR A 331 -0.42 -18.63 5.22
N ASN A 332 -0.87 -18.67 6.45
CA ASN A 332 -0.02 -19.06 7.57
C ASN A 332 0.38 -20.54 7.54
N ASN A 333 -0.55 -21.44 7.22
CA ASN A 333 -0.37 -22.86 7.40
C ASN A 333 0.00 -23.64 6.13
N THR A 334 -0.37 -23.16 4.94
CA THR A 334 -0.19 -23.91 3.69
C THR A 334 0.69 -23.20 2.67
N HIS A 335 0.80 -21.87 2.69
CA HIS A 335 1.59 -21.14 1.71
C HIS A 335 3.10 -21.30 1.96
N GLU A 336 3.81 -21.92 0.99
CA GLU A 336 5.27 -22.01 0.99
C GLU A 336 5.86 -20.63 0.66
N HIS A 337 6.50 -19.97 1.64
CA HIS A 337 6.98 -18.61 1.48
C HIS A 337 8.43 -18.58 0.97
N SER A 338 8.66 -18.03 -0.22
CA SER A 338 9.95 -18.07 -0.94
C SER A 338 11.14 -17.43 -0.20
N GLU A 339 10.89 -16.56 0.78
CA GLU A 339 11.95 -15.92 1.60
C GLU A 339 12.27 -16.71 2.88
N LEU A 340 11.46 -17.72 3.22
CA LEU A 340 11.70 -18.58 4.36
C LEU A 340 12.65 -19.75 4.01
N PRO A 341 13.35 -20.32 5.01
CA PRO A 341 14.24 -21.46 4.80
C PRO A 341 13.54 -22.63 4.13
N ARG A 342 14.34 -23.49 3.51
CA ARG A 342 13.85 -24.73 2.94
C ARG A 342 14.07 -25.91 3.89
N ARG A 343 13.04 -26.77 3.97
CA ARG A 343 13.10 -28.06 4.63
C ARG A 343 12.60 -29.13 3.66
N ASN A 344 13.35 -30.19 3.47
CA ASN A 344 13.01 -31.28 2.50
C ASN A 344 12.76 -30.77 1.06
N GLY A 345 13.55 -29.79 0.61
CA GLY A 345 13.46 -29.24 -0.74
C GLY A 345 12.36 -28.19 -0.98
N LYS A 346 11.42 -28.03 -0.05
CA LYS A 346 10.32 -27.05 -0.11
C LYS A 346 10.56 -25.90 0.85
N HIS A 347 10.06 -24.70 0.51
CA HIS A 347 10.07 -23.59 1.43
C HIS A 347 9.11 -23.86 2.59
N MET A 348 9.48 -23.40 3.77
CA MET A 348 8.63 -23.53 4.94
C MET A 348 7.42 -22.58 4.84
N THR A 349 6.32 -22.98 5.44
CA THR A 349 5.19 -22.08 5.68
C THR A 349 5.49 -21.16 6.87
N PRO A 350 4.85 -19.98 6.97
CA PRO A 350 5.03 -19.08 8.11
C PRO A 350 4.83 -19.77 9.46
N ALA A 351 3.77 -20.56 9.61
CA ALA A 351 3.49 -21.28 10.85
C ALA A 351 4.52 -22.36 11.18
N ALA A 352 4.97 -23.11 10.18
CA ALA A 352 6.00 -24.14 10.38
C ALA A 352 7.34 -23.52 10.77
N TYR A 353 7.71 -22.40 10.14
CA TYR A 353 8.94 -21.69 10.47
C TYR A 353 8.87 -21.05 11.87
N ARG A 354 7.75 -20.40 12.22
CA ARG A 354 7.53 -19.84 13.55
C ARG A 354 7.71 -20.89 14.62
N ARG A 355 7.07 -22.05 14.50
CA ARG A 355 7.23 -23.18 15.45
C ARG A 355 8.67 -23.65 15.55
N ALA A 356 9.34 -23.86 14.41
CA ALA A 356 10.73 -24.33 14.40
C ALA A 356 11.68 -23.35 15.10
N VAL A 357 11.46 -22.06 14.95
CA VAL A 357 12.28 -21.03 15.62
C VAL A 357 12.01 -21.01 17.12
N LEU A 358 10.74 -21.04 17.54
CA LEU A 358 10.38 -21.10 18.98
C LEU A 358 10.87 -22.38 19.66
N GLU A 359 10.85 -23.52 18.96
CA GLU A 359 11.42 -24.77 19.47
C GLU A 359 12.96 -24.73 19.63
N LEU A 360 13.62 -24.00 18.73
CA LEU A 360 15.09 -23.89 18.74
C LEU A 360 15.62 -22.86 19.71
N GLU A 361 15.00 -21.68 19.76
CA GLU A 361 15.49 -20.51 20.48
C GLU A 361 14.78 -20.29 21.82
N GLY A 362 13.64 -20.97 22.04
CA GLY A 362 12.75 -20.73 23.17
C GLY A 362 11.73 -19.63 22.86
N ASP A 363 10.72 -19.53 23.71
CA ASP A 363 9.72 -18.47 23.67
C ASP A 363 10.00 -17.45 24.79
N GLU A 364 10.64 -16.35 24.42
CA GLU A 364 10.92 -15.21 25.32
C GLU A 364 9.83 -14.12 25.21
N THR A 365 8.72 -14.43 24.57
CA THR A 365 7.63 -13.46 24.33
C THR A 365 6.95 -13.09 25.65
N GLU A 366 6.79 -11.81 25.90
CA GLU A 366 5.99 -11.30 27.00
C GLU A 366 4.50 -11.40 26.67
N TYR A 367 3.75 -12.16 27.48
CA TYR A 367 2.32 -12.29 27.37
C TYR A 367 1.62 -11.40 28.38
N LEU A 368 0.65 -10.62 27.89
CA LEU A 368 -0.15 -9.72 28.73
C LEU A 368 -1.37 -10.47 29.29
N THR A 369 -1.72 -10.19 30.52
CA THR A 369 -3.00 -10.63 31.10
C THR A 369 -4.16 -9.89 30.44
N ASP A 370 -5.36 -10.46 30.52
CA ASP A 370 -6.57 -9.81 29.98
C ASP A 370 -6.83 -8.43 30.61
N VAL A 371 -6.42 -8.24 31.87
CA VAL A 371 -6.53 -6.95 32.58
C VAL A 371 -5.55 -5.94 32.02
N GLU A 372 -4.27 -6.30 31.91
CA GLU A 372 -3.23 -5.43 31.32
C GLU A 372 -3.56 -5.06 29.87
N LEU A 373 -4.03 -6.06 29.11
CA LEU A 373 -4.44 -5.85 27.72
C LEU A 373 -5.61 -4.87 27.63
N ARG A 374 -6.63 -5.06 28.49
CA ARG A 374 -7.79 -4.15 28.54
C ARG A 374 -7.33 -2.73 28.87
N GLU A 375 -6.55 -2.58 29.92
CA GLU A 375 -6.07 -1.25 30.36
C GLU A 375 -5.17 -0.57 29.33
N ALA A 376 -4.27 -1.31 28.69
CA ALA A 376 -3.39 -0.77 27.67
C ALA A 376 -4.13 -0.25 26.43
N PHE A 377 -5.19 -0.95 26.03
CA PHE A 377 -5.98 -0.58 24.85
C PHE A 377 -7.15 0.36 25.15
N MET A 378 -7.32 0.79 26.41
CA MET A 378 -8.22 1.89 26.71
C MET A 378 -7.60 3.20 26.21
N PRO A 379 -8.23 3.92 25.28
CA PRO A 379 -7.79 5.26 24.91
C PRO A 379 -7.81 6.18 26.13
N GLU A 380 -6.78 7.03 26.24
CA GLU A 380 -6.72 8.04 27.31
C GLU A 380 -6.86 9.44 26.74
N ILE A 381 -7.59 10.27 27.46
CA ILE A 381 -7.76 11.70 27.14
C ILE A 381 -7.53 12.50 28.39
N VAL A 382 -6.83 13.63 28.27
CA VAL A 382 -6.64 14.57 29.36
C VAL A 382 -7.92 15.38 29.55
N ARG A 383 -8.39 15.46 30.80
CA ARG A 383 -9.55 16.25 31.22
C ARG A 383 -9.29 16.86 32.59
N THR A 384 -9.90 17.97 32.84
CA THR A 384 -9.85 18.64 34.16
C THR A 384 -10.98 18.11 35.03
N ALA A 385 -10.67 17.62 36.20
CA ALA A 385 -11.65 17.19 37.20
C ALA A 385 -12.26 18.43 37.92
N GLN A 386 -13.56 18.43 38.21
CA GLN A 386 -14.23 19.50 38.90
C GLN A 386 -15.25 18.99 39.92
N ARG A 387 -15.04 19.27 41.20
CA ARG A 387 -15.96 18.97 42.31
C ARG A 387 -16.46 17.52 42.32
N GLY A 388 -15.56 16.57 42.06
CA GLY A 388 -15.89 15.15 42.02
C GLY A 388 -16.47 14.66 40.69
N TRP A 389 -16.59 15.56 39.71
CA TRP A 389 -17.12 15.23 38.38
C TRP A 389 -16.05 15.34 37.29
N LEU A 390 -16.25 14.59 36.24
CA LEU A 390 -15.43 14.60 35.04
C LEU A 390 -16.31 14.42 33.80
N ARG A 391 -16.14 15.28 32.80
CA ARG A 391 -16.93 15.24 31.57
C ARG A 391 -16.16 14.63 30.40
N LEU A 392 -16.74 13.57 29.81
CA LEU A 392 -16.17 12.88 28.67
C LEU A 392 -17.29 12.54 27.66
N PHE A 393 -17.16 12.96 26.38
CA PHE A 393 -18.12 12.70 25.30
C PHE A 393 -19.59 13.07 25.64
N ASN A 394 -19.80 14.17 26.32
CA ASN A 394 -21.09 14.61 26.86
C ASN A 394 -21.68 13.73 27.97
N ASN A 395 -20.93 12.74 28.47
CA ASN A 395 -21.26 11.99 29.65
C ASN A 395 -20.56 12.60 30.87
N ASP A 396 -21.25 12.62 31.98
CA ASP A 396 -20.71 13.08 33.26
C ASP A 396 -20.39 11.86 34.13
N TYR A 397 -19.15 11.74 34.55
CA TYR A 397 -18.67 10.67 35.42
C TYR A 397 -18.39 11.21 36.81
N PHE A 398 -18.73 10.46 37.83
CA PHE A 398 -18.59 10.89 39.21
C PHE A 398 -17.78 9.86 40.02
N SER A 399 -16.87 10.37 40.84
CA SER A 399 -16.29 9.68 42.00
C SER A 399 -15.99 10.69 43.13
N ALA A 400 -16.25 10.32 44.36
CA ALA A 400 -15.90 11.17 45.51
C ALA A 400 -14.38 11.39 45.62
N GLU A 401 -13.59 10.46 45.16
CA GLU A 401 -12.14 10.52 45.16
C GLU A 401 -11.55 11.55 44.22
N LEU A 402 -12.31 11.98 43.19
CA LEU A 402 -11.91 13.05 42.27
C LEU A 402 -11.73 14.42 42.95
N ILE A 403 -12.23 14.54 44.20
CA ILE A 403 -12.01 15.77 45.00
C ILE A 403 -10.51 15.98 45.32
N GLN A 404 -9.70 14.89 45.32
CA GLN A 404 -8.27 14.94 45.57
C GLN A 404 -7.47 15.58 44.43
N VAL A 405 -8.08 15.68 43.25
CA VAL A 405 -7.51 16.24 42.02
C VAL A 405 -8.42 17.33 41.48
N ASP A 406 -9.15 17.99 42.33
CA ASP A 406 -10.09 19.07 41.93
C ASP A 406 -9.34 20.21 41.23
N SER A 407 -9.82 20.61 40.08
CA SER A 407 -9.22 21.63 39.21
C SER A 407 -7.84 21.23 38.60
N GLU A 408 -7.43 19.98 38.75
CA GLU A 408 -6.23 19.44 38.11
C GLU A 408 -6.57 18.72 36.79
N ASP A 409 -5.60 18.70 35.87
CA ASP A 409 -5.67 17.87 34.68
C ASP A 409 -5.33 16.40 35.04
N VAL A 410 -6.20 15.51 34.61
CA VAL A 410 -6.08 14.06 34.85
C VAL A 410 -6.20 13.30 33.53
N ARG A 411 -5.59 12.13 33.48
CA ARG A 411 -5.72 11.18 32.38
C ARG A 411 -6.94 10.33 32.61
N VAL A 412 -7.82 10.26 31.64
CA VAL A 412 -9.07 9.52 31.68
C VAL A 412 -9.03 8.41 30.66
N ALA A 413 -8.89 7.16 31.12
CA ALA A 413 -8.97 5.98 30.29
C ALA A 413 -10.42 5.50 30.23
N PHE A 414 -10.89 5.17 29.04
CA PHE A 414 -12.27 4.74 28.82
C PHE A 414 -12.33 3.52 27.90
N ASP A 415 -13.29 2.63 28.17
CA ASP A 415 -13.58 1.52 27.26
C ASP A 415 -14.50 2.03 26.14
N ILE A 416 -14.12 1.74 24.88
CA ILE A 416 -14.89 2.19 23.71
C ILE A 416 -16.26 1.50 23.64
N HIS A 417 -16.35 0.29 24.19
CA HIS A 417 -17.54 -0.55 24.16
C HIS A 417 -18.36 -0.51 25.46
N ASP A 418 -17.77 0.01 26.55
CA ASP A 418 -18.43 0.11 27.85
C ASP A 418 -18.34 1.54 28.42
N PRO A 419 -19.44 2.34 28.34
CA PRO A 419 -19.46 3.69 28.85
C PRO A 419 -19.76 3.78 30.35
N GLN A 420 -19.93 2.69 31.07
CA GLN A 420 -20.39 2.68 32.45
C GLN A 420 -19.37 3.28 33.44
N SER A 421 -18.10 3.15 33.12
CA SER A 421 -17.03 3.63 33.99
C SER A 421 -15.83 4.14 33.19
N VAL A 422 -15.05 5.01 33.82
CA VAL A 422 -13.76 5.48 33.33
C VAL A 422 -12.72 5.39 34.43
N ILE A 423 -11.50 5.04 34.05
CA ILE A 423 -10.37 4.99 34.97
C ILE A 423 -9.67 6.35 34.95
N VAL A 424 -9.47 6.92 36.11
CA VAL A 424 -8.80 8.22 36.27
C VAL A 424 -7.43 8.04 36.88
N ARG A 425 -6.42 8.64 36.23
CA ARG A 425 -5.02 8.64 36.68
C ARG A 425 -4.51 10.07 36.71
N ARG A 426 -3.53 10.35 37.58
CA ARG A 426 -2.77 11.59 37.52
C ARG A 426 -1.93 11.65 36.24
N MET A 427 -1.36 12.81 35.96
CA MET A 427 -0.50 12.98 34.78
C MET A 427 0.76 12.09 34.84
N ASP A 428 1.25 11.73 36.03
CA ASP A 428 2.34 10.79 36.24
C ASP A 428 1.96 9.30 36.05
N GLY A 429 0.68 9.01 35.79
CA GLY A 429 0.15 7.65 35.62
C GLY A 429 -0.38 6.99 36.90
N SER A 430 -0.20 7.59 38.07
CA SER A 430 -0.72 7.05 39.33
C SER A 430 -2.26 7.00 39.32
N TYR A 431 -2.82 5.87 39.77
CA TYR A 431 -4.26 5.66 39.83
C TYR A 431 -4.91 6.61 40.86
N VAL A 432 -6.00 7.24 40.50
CA VAL A 432 -6.82 8.07 41.38
C VAL A 432 -8.08 7.32 41.79
N CYS A 433 -8.92 6.97 40.80
CA CYS A 433 -10.19 6.30 41.02
C CYS A 433 -10.79 5.71 39.74
N THR A 434 -11.84 4.94 39.92
CA THR A 434 -12.76 4.59 38.83
C THR A 434 -14.03 5.44 38.99
N ALA A 435 -14.25 6.38 38.08
CA ALA A 435 -15.41 7.22 38.08
C ALA A 435 -16.56 6.57 37.31
N ILE A 436 -17.75 6.58 37.89
CA ILE A 436 -18.94 5.91 37.37
C ILE A 436 -19.82 6.91 36.62
N TRP A 437 -20.31 6.51 35.46
CA TRP A 437 -21.22 7.31 34.68
C TRP A 437 -22.48 7.67 35.47
N ASN A 438 -22.73 8.98 35.60
CA ASN A 438 -23.82 9.54 36.42
C ASN A 438 -23.91 8.94 37.83
N GLY A 439 -22.78 8.56 38.45
CA GLY A 439 -22.76 7.90 39.75
C GLY A 439 -23.47 8.67 40.87
N ASN A 440 -23.73 9.93 40.69
CA ASN A 440 -24.50 10.78 41.62
C ASN A 440 -25.63 11.57 40.91
N LYS A 441 -26.08 11.12 39.74
CA LYS A 441 -27.13 11.77 38.94
C LYS A 441 -27.90 10.72 38.13
N ARG A 442 -29.20 10.93 37.95
CA ARG A 442 -30.01 10.15 37.01
C ARG A 442 -30.01 10.83 35.64
N ALA A 443 -29.53 10.20 34.65
CA ALA A 443 -29.65 10.61 33.25
C ALA A 443 -30.82 9.90 32.57
N ALA A 444 -31.51 10.61 31.63
CA ALA A 444 -32.59 10.00 30.87
C ALA A 444 -32.09 8.95 29.87
N ILE A 445 -31.02 9.26 29.15
CA ILE A 445 -30.40 8.34 28.16
C ILE A 445 -28.89 8.63 28.11
N PRO A 446 -28.06 7.63 28.28
CA PRO A 446 -26.61 7.77 28.17
C PRO A 446 -26.12 7.84 26.73
N VAL A 447 -25.15 8.71 26.51
CA VAL A 447 -24.45 8.80 25.21
C VAL A 447 -23.12 8.08 25.33
N SER A 448 -22.95 6.97 24.63
CA SER A 448 -21.70 6.21 24.60
C SER A 448 -20.65 6.90 23.75
N ALA A 449 -19.39 6.58 23.98
CA ALA A 449 -18.29 7.05 23.11
C ALA A 449 -18.48 6.59 21.63
N MET A 450 -19.05 5.41 21.44
CA MET A 450 -19.42 4.88 20.13
C MET A 450 -20.49 5.75 19.45
N ASP A 451 -21.56 6.11 20.18
CA ASP A 451 -22.64 6.97 19.65
C ASP A 451 -22.11 8.33 19.22
N VAL A 452 -21.21 8.91 20.03
CA VAL A 452 -20.54 10.16 19.69
C VAL A 452 -19.64 10.04 18.46
N ALA A 453 -18.90 8.94 18.35
CA ALA A 453 -18.05 8.67 17.17
C ALA A 453 -18.89 8.46 15.91
N VAL A 454 -19.99 7.70 16.03
CA VAL A 454 -20.96 7.46 14.93
C VAL A 454 -21.59 8.78 14.50
N GLU A 455 -22.05 9.62 15.45
CA GLU A 455 -22.67 10.90 15.14
C GLU A 455 -21.69 11.91 14.52
N LYS A 456 -20.45 12.01 15.03
CA LYS A 456 -19.39 12.82 14.39
C LYS A 456 -19.08 12.36 12.98
N ARG A 457 -19.06 11.04 12.75
CA ARG A 457 -18.86 10.47 11.42
C ARG A 457 -20.03 10.80 10.49
N ARG A 458 -21.28 10.66 10.99
CA ARG A 458 -22.49 11.02 10.26
C ARG A 458 -22.48 12.49 9.87
N GLN A 459 -22.18 13.39 10.80
CA GLN A 459 -22.09 14.83 10.54
C GLN A 459 -21.02 15.19 9.50
N ARG A 460 -19.81 14.57 9.58
CA ARG A 460 -18.77 14.78 8.57
C ARG A 460 -19.20 14.26 7.18
N ARG A 461 -19.96 13.16 7.13
CA ARG A 461 -20.49 12.64 5.86
C ARG A 461 -21.57 13.56 5.30
N MET A 462 -22.47 14.05 6.15
CA MET A 462 -23.49 15.03 5.74
C MET A 462 -22.84 16.29 5.17
N LYS A 463 -21.86 16.85 5.87
CA LYS A 463 -21.12 18.03 5.40
C LYS A 463 -20.48 17.82 4.02
N ARG A 464 -19.85 16.66 3.78
CA ARG A 464 -19.27 16.32 2.46
C ARG A 464 -20.34 16.19 1.36
N VAL A 465 -21.51 15.69 1.71
CA VAL A 465 -22.63 15.61 0.76
C VAL A 465 -23.15 16.99 0.44
N GLU A 466 -23.29 17.87 1.42
CA GLU A 466 -23.69 19.25 1.24
C GLU A 466 -22.67 20.03 0.38
N GLU A 467 -21.36 19.87 0.67
CA GLU A 467 -20.29 20.46 -0.15
C GLU A 467 -20.38 19.98 -1.60
N LYS A 468 -20.63 18.67 -1.80
CA LYS A 468 -20.76 18.10 -3.15
C LYS A 468 -22.03 18.52 -3.88
N VAL A 469 -23.13 18.74 -3.15
CA VAL A 469 -24.35 19.32 -3.71
C VAL A 469 -24.10 20.77 -4.15
N GLN A 470 -23.39 21.56 -3.34
CA GLN A 470 -23.00 22.93 -3.70
C GLN A 470 -22.07 22.98 -4.92
N GLU A 471 -21.13 22.03 -5.04
CA GLU A 471 -20.29 21.89 -6.24
C GLU A 471 -21.15 21.62 -7.50
N ILE A 472 -22.08 20.65 -7.40
CA ILE A 472 -22.98 20.31 -8.51
C ILE A 472 -23.90 21.49 -8.88
N GLU A 473 -24.41 22.20 -7.89
CA GLU A 473 -25.21 23.41 -8.11
C GLU A 473 -24.38 24.55 -8.74
N ALA A 474 -23.08 24.62 -8.38
CA ALA A 474 -22.15 25.57 -8.98
C ALA A 474 -21.79 25.21 -10.44
N GLU A 475 -21.67 23.93 -10.75
CA GLU A 475 -21.44 23.45 -12.14
C GLU A 475 -22.59 23.84 -13.07
N GLY A 476 -23.82 23.93 -12.55
CA GLY A 476 -24.99 24.35 -13.31
C GLY A 476 -25.05 25.87 -13.61
N ARG A 477 -24.16 26.66 -12.97
CA ARG A 477 -24.06 28.10 -13.21
C ARG A 477 -23.08 28.38 -14.33
N SER A 478 -23.60 28.65 -15.53
CA SER A 478 -22.81 29.12 -16.66
C SER A 478 -22.08 30.42 -16.30
N VAL A 479 -20.76 30.33 -16.12
CA VAL A 479 -19.89 31.53 -16.02
C VAL A 479 -19.57 31.94 -17.46
N LEU A 480 -20.35 32.85 -18.00
CA LEU A 480 -19.98 33.54 -19.25
C LEU A 480 -18.81 34.49 -18.95
N PRO A 481 -17.70 34.45 -19.70
CA PRO A 481 -16.67 35.45 -19.60
C PRO A 481 -17.21 36.79 -20.15
N GLY A 482 -17.38 37.74 -19.26
CA GLY A 482 -17.87 39.08 -19.58
C GLY A 482 -19.25 39.33 -18.98
N GLY A 483 -19.28 39.94 -17.79
CA GLY A 483 -20.50 40.33 -17.14
C GLY A 483 -21.32 41.29 -18.03
N PHE A 484 -22.53 40.88 -18.34
CA PHE A 484 -23.56 41.85 -18.66
C PHE A 484 -24.17 42.30 -17.33
N VAL A 485 -23.83 43.52 -16.96
CA VAL A 485 -24.59 44.31 -15.98
C VAL A 485 -25.77 44.89 -16.77
N GLU A 486 -26.98 44.47 -16.46
CA GLU A 486 -28.15 45.36 -16.55
C GLU A 486 -28.44 45.99 -15.17
#